data_493519f589f24968ffc0e7c8b1029a33
#
_entry.id   493519f589f24968ffc0e7c8b1029a33
#
_cell.length_a   1.000
_cell.length_b   1.000
_cell.length_c   1.000
_cell.angle_alpha   90.00
_cell.angle_beta   90.00
_cell.angle_gamma   90.00
#
_symmetry.space_group_name_H-M   'P 1'
#
loop_
_entity.id
_entity.type
_entity.pdbx_description
1 polymer ?
#
loop_
_entity_poly.entity_id
_entity_poly.type
_entity_poly.pdbx_seq_one_letter_code
_entity_poly.pdbx_strand_id
1 'polypeptide(L)'
;MVEPVKVVWDTSVVIASDVPPLEVELAVSSVRLAELHFGVLVASDAGARAERLRRLARVERLFDPLPVDQAVAREYGVLAAAGVQAGRQPRAEGMDLLIAATARAHGARLCTRNPRDLHGLEELVDVVTV
;
A
#
# COMPACT_ATOMS: atom_id res chain seq x y z
N MET A 1 27.12 5.39 -7.70
CA MET A 1 26.09 4.36 -7.53
C MET A 1 24.80 5.03 -7.08
N VAL A 2 23.76 4.91 -7.88
CA VAL A 2 22.46 5.51 -7.57
C VAL A 2 21.69 4.53 -6.66
N GLU A 3 21.22 5.02 -5.52
CA GLU A 3 20.38 4.21 -4.66
C GLU A 3 19.05 3.91 -5.36
N PRO A 4 18.54 2.68 -5.25
CA PRO A 4 17.25 2.35 -5.85
C PRO A 4 16.13 3.18 -5.21
N VAL A 5 15.19 3.62 -6.03
CA VAL A 5 14.01 4.33 -5.54
C VAL A 5 13.12 3.34 -4.80
N LYS A 6 12.80 3.66 -3.55
CA LYS A 6 11.92 2.82 -2.74
C LYS A 6 10.48 3.11 -3.10
N VAL A 7 9.73 2.04 -3.37
CA VAL A 7 8.32 2.13 -3.76
C VAL A 7 7.50 1.19 -2.91
N VAL A 8 6.48 1.72 -2.26
CA VAL A 8 5.47 0.92 -1.56
C VAL A 8 4.31 0.69 -2.51
N TRP A 9 3.92 -0.56 -2.66
CA TRP A 9 2.85 -0.95 -3.55
C TRP A 9 1.51 -0.91 -2.86
N ASP A 10 0.56 -0.22 -3.49
CA ASP A 10 -0.84 -0.26 -3.14
C ASP A 10 -1.46 -1.60 -3.57
N THR A 11 -2.60 -1.86 -2.98
CA THR A 11 -3.47 -3.02 -3.14
C THR A 11 -3.61 -3.51 -4.57
N SER A 12 -3.78 -2.60 -5.51
CA SER A 12 -4.12 -2.95 -6.89
C SER A 12 -2.92 -3.41 -7.72
N VAL A 13 -1.70 -3.14 -7.28
CA VAL A 13 -0.48 -3.35 -8.08
C VAL A 13 0.23 -4.65 -7.72
N VAL A 14 0.03 -5.18 -6.52
CA VAL A 14 0.71 -6.39 -6.02
C VAL A 14 0.48 -7.62 -6.91
N ILE A 15 -0.51 -7.55 -7.79
CA ILE A 15 -0.92 -8.65 -8.65
C ILE A 15 -0.30 -8.56 -10.04
N ALA A 16 0.16 -7.38 -10.44
CA ALA A 16 0.74 -7.20 -11.76
C ALA A 16 2.11 -7.90 -11.79
N SER A 17 2.24 -8.85 -12.68
CA SER A 17 3.51 -9.57 -12.89
C SER A 17 4.57 -8.70 -13.57
N ASP A 18 4.19 -7.52 -13.99
CA ASP A 18 5.08 -6.61 -14.70
C ASP A 18 5.83 -5.74 -13.71
N VAL A 19 6.82 -6.33 -13.06
CA VAL A 19 7.72 -5.59 -12.19
C VAL A 19 8.64 -4.75 -13.06
N PRO A 20 8.66 -3.42 -12.90
CA PRO A 20 9.63 -2.59 -13.61
C PRO A 20 11.04 -3.05 -13.28
N PRO A 21 11.95 -3.05 -14.25
CA PRO A 21 13.28 -3.60 -14.03
C PRO A 21 14.15 -2.77 -13.10
N LEU A 22 14.77 -3.43 -12.20
CA LEU A 22 16.15 -3.27 -11.67
C LEU A 22 16.54 -2.04 -10.84
N GLU A 23 15.86 -0.90 -10.89
CA GLU A 23 16.25 0.29 -10.13
C GLU A 23 15.25 0.68 -9.05
N VAL A 24 14.29 -0.20 -8.80
CA VAL A 24 13.20 0.04 -7.85
C VAL A 24 13.26 -1.00 -6.74
N GLU A 25 13.40 -0.55 -5.52
CA GLU A 25 13.22 -1.40 -4.35
C GLU A 25 11.73 -1.44 -4.01
N LEU A 26 11.11 -2.60 -4.20
CA LEU A 26 9.70 -2.80 -3.95
C LEU A 26 9.45 -3.18 -2.50
N ALA A 27 8.43 -2.60 -1.89
CA ALA A 27 8.04 -2.90 -0.53
C ALA A 27 6.52 -3.00 -0.43
N VAL A 28 6.05 -3.73 0.55
CA VAL A 28 4.62 -3.94 0.82
C VAL A 28 4.36 -3.60 2.29
N SER A 29 3.28 -2.90 2.56
CA SER A 29 2.85 -2.62 3.92
C SER A 29 2.25 -3.86 4.58
N SER A 30 2.46 -4.03 5.89
CA SER A 30 1.77 -5.06 6.66
C SER A 30 0.25 -4.87 6.65
N VAL A 31 -0.23 -3.65 6.44
CA VAL A 31 -1.67 -3.35 6.24
C VAL A 31 -2.18 -4.08 5.00
N ARG A 32 -1.41 -4.04 3.92
CA ARG A 32 -1.77 -4.74 2.69
C ARG A 32 -1.84 -6.26 2.91
N LEU A 33 -0.88 -6.78 3.68
CA LEU A 33 -0.87 -8.19 4.03
C LEU A 33 -2.14 -8.56 4.81
N ALA A 34 -2.57 -7.70 5.75
CA ALA A 34 -3.81 -7.91 6.50
C ALA A 34 -5.03 -7.97 5.57
N GLU A 35 -5.10 -7.09 4.58
CA GLU A 35 -6.18 -7.11 3.59
C GLU A 35 -6.18 -8.39 2.77
N LEU A 36 -5.00 -8.89 2.40
CA LEU A 36 -4.89 -10.14 1.66
C LEU A 36 -5.36 -11.34 2.49
N HIS A 37 -5.00 -11.41 3.76
CA HIS A 37 -5.50 -12.45 4.67
C HIS A 37 -7.02 -12.42 4.79
N PHE A 38 -7.57 -11.23 5.00
CA PHE A 38 -9.02 -11.05 5.08
C PHE A 38 -9.70 -11.53 3.78
N GLY A 39 -9.14 -11.15 2.63
CA GLY A 39 -9.69 -11.52 1.33
C GLY A 39 -9.78 -13.04 1.13
N VAL A 40 -8.79 -13.80 1.61
CA VAL A 40 -8.82 -15.27 1.55
C VAL A 40 -10.00 -15.81 2.36
N LEU A 41 -10.18 -15.30 3.56
CA LEU A 41 -11.18 -15.83 4.50
C LEU A 41 -12.62 -15.53 4.08
N VAL A 42 -12.85 -14.44 3.35
CA VAL A 42 -14.19 -14.04 2.91
C VAL A 42 -14.51 -14.46 1.48
N ALA A 43 -13.62 -15.20 0.83
CA ALA A 43 -13.84 -15.66 -0.53
C ALA A 43 -15.10 -16.50 -0.62
N SER A 44 -15.95 -16.24 -1.63
CA SER A 44 -17.27 -16.81 -1.76
C SER A 44 -17.29 -18.27 -2.21
N ASP A 45 -16.24 -18.72 -2.88
CA ASP A 45 -16.13 -20.08 -3.37
C ASP A 45 -14.69 -20.60 -3.29
N ALA A 46 -14.53 -21.91 -3.50
CA ALA A 46 -13.25 -22.58 -3.38
C ALA A 46 -12.22 -22.10 -4.43
N GLY A 47 -12.68 -21.80 -5.63
CA GLY A 47 -11.81 -21.30 -6.70
C GLY A 47 -11.23 -19.93 -6.37
N ALA A 48 -12.08 -19.01 -5.95
CA ALA A 48 -11.67 -17.67 -5.54
C ALA A 48 -10.73 -17.73 -4.34
N ARG A 49 -11.03 -18.58 -3.35
CA ARG A 49 -10.18 -18.77 -2.17
C ARG A 49 -8.79 -19.28 -2.56
N ALA A 50 -8.74 -20.28 -3.41
CA ALA A 50 -7.47 -20.86 -3.87
C ALA A 50 -6.61 -19.82 -4.60
N GLU A 51 -7.21 -19.00 -5.44
CA GLU A 51 -6.50 -17.94 -6.15
C GLU A 51 -5.97 -16.85 -5.21
N ARG A 52 -6.81 -16.40 -4.28
CA ARG A 52 -6.41 -15.41 -3.28
C ARG A 52 -5.30 -15.95 -2.37
N LEU A 53 -5.37 -17.22 -2.03
CA LEU A 53 -4.33 -17.88 -1.22
C LEU A 53 -3.00 -17.95 -1.98
N ARG A 54 -3.02 -18.27 -3.27
CA ARG A 54 -1.80 -18.26 -4.10
C ARG A 54 -1.18 -16.88 -4.15
N ARG A 55 -2.00 -15.84 -4.27
CA ARG A 55 -1.56 -14.45 -4.28
C ARG A 55 -0.91 -14.05 -2.96
N LEU A 56 -1.56 -14.39 -1.85
CA LEU A 56 -1.04 -14.16 -0.51
C LEU A 56 0.31 -14.86 -0.31
N ALA A 57 0.40 -16.13 -0.67
CA ALA A 57 1.62 -16.91 -0.54
C ALA A 57 2.77 -16.29 -1.36
N ARG A 58 2.46 -15.78 -2.55
CA ARG A 58 3.46 -15.09 -3.39
C ARG A 58 3.99 -13.84 -2.72
N VAL A 59 3.11 -13.02 -2.15
CA VAL A 59 3.50 -11.79 -1.45
C VAL A 59 4.36 -12.13 -0.23
N GLU A 60 3.95 -13.10 0.57
CA GLU A 60 4.71 -13.52 1.76
C GLU A 60 6.07 -14.08 1.42
N ARG A 61 6.21 -14.74 0.27
CA ARG A 61 7.48 -15.28 -0.19
C ARG A 61 8.42 -14.20 -0.74
N LEU A 62 7.89 -13.18 -1.42
CA LEU A 62 8.68 -12.19 -2.13
C LEU A 62 9.01 -10.95 -1.31
N PHE A 63 8.23 -10.67 -0.28
CA PHE A 63 8.36 -9.42 0.47
C PHE A 63 8.44 -9.68 1.97
N ASP A 64 9.20 -8.81 2.62
CA ASP A 64 9.20 -8.67 4.07
C ASP A 64 8.36 -7.43 4.39
N PRO A 65 7.12 -7.60 4.89
CA PRO A 65 6.20 -6.46 5.01
C PRO A 65 6.68 -5.41 5.99
N LEU A 66 6.51 -4.16 5.61
CA LEU A 66 6.83 -3.02 6.48
C LEU A 66 5.78 -2.90 7.58
N PRO A 67 6.18 -2.87 8.84
CA PRO A 67 5.23 -2.81 9.95
C PRO A 67 4.60 -1.43 10.11
N VAL A 68 3.44 -1.39 10.77
CA VAL A 68 2.86 -0.14 11.24
C VAL A 68 3.50 0.16 12.59
N ASP A 69 4.57 0.91 12.54
CA ASP A 69 5.33 1.30 13.73
C ASP A 69 4.99 2.74 14.15
N GLN A 70 5.75 3.28 15.08
CA GLN A 70 5.53 4.63 15.58
C GLN A 70 5.69 5.69 14.51
N ALA A 71 6.67 5.52 13.61
CA ALA A 71 6.87 6.47 12.51
C ALA A 71 5.67 6.47 11.56
N VAL A 72 5.16 5.30 11.22
CA VAL A 72 3.93 5.18 10.39
C VAL A 72 2.74 5.81 11.11
N ALA A 73 2.60 5.60 12.41
CA ALA A 73 1.51 6.19 13.17
C ALA A 73 1.53 7.72 13.13
N ARG A 74 2.72 8.33 13.24
CA ARG A 74 2.87 9.79 13.11
C ARG A 74 2.46 10.28 11.73
N GLU A 75 2.92 9.61 10.70
CA GLU A 75 2.61 9.98 9.32
C GLU A 75 1.12 9.79 9.00
N TYR A 76 0.49 8.77 9.60
CA TYR A 76 -0.96 8.61 9.50
C TYR A 76 -1.68 9.85 10.07
N GLY A 77 -1.24 10.34 11.22
CA GLY A 77 -1.83 11.54 11.82
C GLY A 77 -1.76 12.74 10.89
N VAL A 78 -0.61 12.95 10.24
CA VAL A 78 -0.42 14.04 9.28
C VAL A 78 -1.39 13.90 8.11
N LEU A 79 -1.48 12.71 7.51
CA LEU A 79 -2.34 12.47 6.36
C LEU A 79 -3.82 12.56 6.72
N ALA A 80 -4.21 12.01 7.86
CA ALA A 80 -5.59 12.05 8.31
C ALA A 80 -6.05 13.49 8.57
N ALA A 81 -5.21 14.31 9.20
CA ALA A 81 -5.51 15.71 9.46
C ALA A 81 -5.66 16.49 8.17
N ALA A 82 -4.76 16.29 7.21
CA ALA A 82 -4.86 16.90 5.89
C ALA A 82 -6.12 16.44 5.15
N GLY A 83 -6.48 15.18 5.31
CA GLY A 83 -7.70 14.62 4.74
C GLY A 83 -8.96 15.29 5.26
N VAL A 84 -9.03 15.53 6.56
CA VAL A 84 -10.15 16.25 7.16
C VAL A 84 -10.30 17.64 6.54
N GLN A 85 -9.21 18.36 6.37
CA GLN A 85 -9.24 19.69 5.74
C GLN A 85 -9.66 19.62 4.27
N ALA A 86 -9.39 18.52 3.59
CA ALA A 86 -9.80 18.31 2.20
C ALA A 86 -11.22 17.73 2.07
N GLY A 87 -11.95 17.61 3.18
CA GLY A 87 -13.31 17.08 3.17
C GLY A 87 -13.39 15.56 3.14
N ARG A 88 -12.29 14.86 3.40
CA ARG A 88 -12.25 13.40 3.43
C ARG A 88 -12.69 12.87 4.79
N GLN A 89 -13.02 11.58 4.82
CA GLN A 89 -13.42 10.89 6.04
C GLN A 89 -12.36 9.83 6.40
N PRO A 90 -11.40 10.18 7.28
CA PRO A 90 -10.28 9.29 7.59
C PRO A 90 -10.68 7.90 8.08
N ARG A 91 -11.80 7.80 8.83
CA ARG A 91 -12.26 6.49 9.33
C ARG A 91 -12.65 5.53 8.22
N ALA A 92 -13.28 6.03 7.16
CA ALA A 92 -13.67 5.21 6.02
C ALA A 92 -12.47 4.78 5.19
N GLU A 93 -11.38 5.52 5.25
CA GLU A 93 -10.20 5.34 4.40
C GLU A 93 -8.96 4.89 5.19
N GLY A 94 -9.17 4.39 6.41
CA GLY A 94 -8.08 4.11 7.34
C GLY A 94 -6.99 3.19 6.78
N MET A 95 -7.38 2.14 6.07
CA MET A 95 -6.40 1.20 5.49
C MET A 95 -5.58 1.87 4.39
N ASP A 96 -6.22 2.61 3.50
CA ASP A 96 -5.52 3.31 2.42
C ASP A 96 -4.57 4.38 2.97
N LEU A 97 -5.01 5.11 3.98
CA LEU A 97 -4.18 6.11 4.64
C LEU A 97 -2.99 5.49 5.36
N LEU A 98 -3.15 4.30 5.96
CA LEU A 98 -2.05 3.60 6.61
C LEU A 98 -1.02 3.12 5.59
N ILE A 99 -1.45 2.66 4.44
CA ILE A 99 -0.54 2.28 3.35
C ILE A 99 0.24 3.51 2.86
N ALA A 100 -0.45 4.62 2.64
CA ALA A 100 0.18 5.88 2.26
C ALA A 100 1.15 6.39 3.34
N ALA A 101 0.76 6.27 4.61
CA ALA A 101 1.60 6.64 5.75
C ALA A 101 2.87 5.78 5.82
N THR A 102 2.76 4.51 5.48
CA THR A 102 3.91 3.60 5.40
C THR A 102 4.90 4.09 4.35
N ALA A 103 4.41 4.45 3.17
CA ALA A 103 5.26 5.00 2.12
C ALA A 103 5.95 6.28 2.58
N ARG A 104 5.21 7.19 3.18
CA ARG A 104 5.74 8.47 3.66
C ARG A 104 6.78 8.28 4.76
N ALA A 105 6.54 7.39 5.71
CA ALA A 105 7.46 7.10 6.81
C ALA A 105 8.81 6.54 6.32
N HIS A 106 8.80 5.83 5.21
CA HIS A 106 10.00 5.23 4.63
C HIS A 106 10.62 6.07 3.51
N GLY A 107 10.13 7.29 3.29
CA GLY A 107 10.62 8.13 2.19
C GLY A 107 10.40 7.49 0.83
N ALA A 108 9.34 6.69 0.70
CA ALA A 108 9.05 5.91 -0.49
C ALA A 108 7.94 6.55 -1.31
N ARG A 109 7.90 6.23 -2.59
CA ARG A 109 6.77 6.53 -3.45
C ARG A 109 5.68 5.50 -3.24
N LEU A 110 4.43 5.91 -3.43
CA LEU A 110 3.29 4.99 -3.42
C LEU A 110 2.89 4.68 -4.86
N CYS A 111 2.94 3.41 -5.21
CA CYS A 111 2.55 2.95 -6.54
C CYS A 111 1.10 2.48 -6.49
N THR A 112 0.22 3.11 -7.25
CA THR A 112 -1.20 2.81 -7.27
C THR A 112 -1.79 2.90 -8.66
N ARG A 113 -2.87 2.14 -8.91
CA ARG A 113 -3.68 2.27 -10.11
C ARG A 113 -4.79 3.30 -9.96
N ASN A 114 -5.09 3.69 -8.72
CA ASN A 114 -6.21 4.57 -8.40
C ASN A 114 -5.73 5.83 -7.68
N PRO A 115 -5.07 6.77 -8.37
CA PRO A 115 -4.56 7.98 -7.73
C PRO A 115 -5.66 8.85 -7.13
N ARG A 116 -6.92 8.65 -7.53
CA ARG A 116 -8.07 9.36 -6.98
C ARG A 116 -8.26 9.09 -5.50
N ASP A 117 -7.83 7.93 -5.02
CA ASP A 117 -7.94 7.57 -3.60
C ASP A 117 -7.09 8.46 -2.71
N LEU A 118 -6.19 9.24 -3.31
CA LEU A 118 -5.32 10.17 -2.60
C LEU A 118 -5.63 11.63 -2.92
N HIS A 119 -6.81 11.90 -3.46
CA HIS A 119 -7.23 13.26 -3.80
C HIS A 119 -7.18 14.17 -2.56
N GLY A 120 -6.53 15.32 -2.72
CA GLY A 120 -6.30 16.25 -1.63
C GLY A 120 -5.03 15.98 -0.82
N LEU A 121 -4.31 14.89 -1.09
CA LEU A 121 -3.08 14.50 -0.40
C LEU A 121 -1.85 14.48 -1.32
N GLU A 122 -1.98 14.97 -2.55
CA GLU A 122 -0.96 14.86 -3.59
C GLU A 122 0.36 15.53 -3.21
N GLU A 123 0.30 16.57 -2.38
CA GLU A 123 1.51 17.27 -1.92
C GLU A 123 2.24 16.52 -0.81
N LEU A 124 1.55 15.61 -0.14
CA LEU A 124 2.09 14.88 1.01
C LEU A 124 2.56 13.47 0.65
N VAL A 125 2.02 12.89 -0.40
CA VAL A 125 2.34 11.52 -0.84
C VAL A 125 2.83 11.59 -2.29
N ASP A 126 4.03 11.08 -2.52
CA ASP A 126 4.59 10.99 -3.86
C ASP A 126 4.03 9.74 -4.53
N VAL A 127 3.12 9.95 -5.48
CA VAL A 127 2.35 8.88 -6.12
C VAL A 127 2.90 8.56 -7.50
N VAL A 128 3.08 7.27 -7.77
CA VAL A 128 3.37 6.76 -9.11
C VAL A 128 2.14 6.01 -9.60
N THR A 129 1.57 6.45 -10.69
CA THR A 129 0.43 5.77 -11.31
C THR A 129 0.92 4.69 -12.27
N VAL A 130 0.31 3.54 -12.18
CA VAL A 130 0.70 2.38 -13.00
C VAL A 130 -0.38 2.03 -14.01
#